data_209c17897e6e5a28573a8bb400d60da3
#
_entry.id   209c17897e6e5a28573a8bb400d60da3
#
_cell.length_a   1.000
_cell.length_b   1.000
_cell.length_c   1.000
_cell.angle_alpha   90.00
_cell.angle_beta   90.00
_cell.angle_gamma   90.00
#
_symmetry.space_group_name_H-M   'P 1'
#
loop_
_entity.id
_entity.type
_entity.pdbx_description
1 polymer ?
#
loop_
_entity_poly.entity_id
_entity_poly.type
_entity_poly.pdbx_seq_one_letter_code
_entity_poly.pdbx_strand_id
1 'polypeptide(L)'
;MAEQLDEETLAFAHRMFDLARSGHTDELVAQVDAGLPVNLTNDKGDTLLILAAYHAHPDTVTALVQRGADLTRANDRGQTALAAGAFRQSREIVTTLLAAGADPNGGNPSAIATAAFFDLPEMLALLRGESA
;
A
#
# COMPACT_ATOMS: atom_id res chain seq x y z
N MET A 1 26.62 15.34 -10.98
CA MET A 1 26.97 13.94 -11.08
C MET A 1 25.78 13.10 -11.47
N ALA A 2 26.05 12.02 -12.12
CA ALA A 2 24.98 11.14 -12.57
C ALA A 2 24.17 10.57 -11.42
N GLU A 3 24.78 10.44 -10.27
CA GLU A 3 24.09 9.87 -9.11
C GLU A 3 23.10 10.80 -8.46
N GLN A 4 23.19 12.08 -8.76
CA GLN A 4 22.31 13.03 -8.13
C GLN A 4 21.06 13.22 -8.95
N LEU A 5 19.92 13.03 -8.29
CA LEU A 5 18.64 13.37 -8.89
C LEU A 5 18.49 14.89 -8.84
N ASP A 6 18.02 15.48 -9.92
CA ASP A 6 17.78 16.91 -9.90
C ASP A 6 16.56 17.22 -9.04
N GLU A 7 16.44 18.49 -8.69
CA GLU A 7 15.38 18.92 -7.78
C GLU A 7 13.99 18.72 -8.38
N GLU A 8 13.88 18.86 -9.69
CA GLU A 8 12.59 18.67 -10.36
C GLU A 8 12.14 17.22 -10.28
N THR A 9 13.08 16.29 -10.46
CA THR A 9 12.77 14.87 -10.39
C THR A 9 12.34 14.49 -8.98
N LEU A 10 13.07 14.97 -7.97
CA LEU A 10 12.70 14.69 -6.58
C LEU A 10 11.37 15.32 -6.21
N ALA A 11 11.11 16.53 -6.66
CA ALA A 11 9.84 17.19 -6.38
C ALA A 11 8.69 16.45 -7.03
N PHE A 12 8.90 15.94 -8.25
CA PHE A 12 7.89 15.15 -8.93
C PHE A 12 7.59 13.86 -8.15
N ALA A 13 8.64 13.16 -7.72
CA ALA A 13 8.47 11.92 -6.96
C ALA A 13 7.72 12.20 -5.66
N HIS A 14 8.11 13.25 -4.93
CA HIS A 14 7.43 13.60 -3.69
C HIS A 14 5.95 13.89 -3.93
N ARG A 15 5.63 14.54 -5.04
CA ARG A 15 4.25 14.82 -5.39
C ARG A 15 3.46 13.54 -5.62
N MET A 16 4.10 12.53 -6.24
CA MET A 16 3.43 11.24 -6.47
C MET A 16 3.10 10.56 -5.14
N PHE A 17 4.02 10.56 -4.19
CA PHE A 17 3.75 10.00 -2.88
C PHE A 17 2.65 10.78 -2.16
N ASP A 18 2.62 12.10 -2.32
CA ASP A 18 1.56 12.91 -1.73
C ASP A 18 0.20 12.58 -2.33
N LEU A 19 0.13 12.31 -3.63
CA LEU A 19 -1.12 11.90 -4.27
C LEU A 19 -1.63 10.59 -3.68
N ALA A 20 -0.72 9.67 -3.40
CA ALA A 20 -1.10 8.40 -2.79
C ALA A 20 -1.60 8.60 -1.35
N ARG A 21 -0.91 9.43 -0.58
CA ARG A 21 -1.31 9.73 0.81
C ARG A 21 -2.66 10.41 0.89
N SER A 22 -2.97 11.22 -0.09
CA SER A 22 -4.18 12.04 -0.09
C SER A 22 -5.33 11.41 -0.84
N GLY A 23 -5.10 10.26 -1.49
CA GLY A 23 -6.15 9.57 -2.20
C GLY A 23 -6.58 10.24 -3.50
N HIS A 24 -5.68 10.98 -4.15
CA HIS A 24 -5.95 11.60 -5.45
C HIS A 24 -5.77 10.55 -6.55
N THR A 25 -6.72 9.64 -6.62
CA THR A 25 -6.63 8.44 -7.44
C THR A 25 -6.46 8.75 -8.92
N ASP A 26 -7.32 9.61 -9.47
CA ASP A 26 -7.32 9.87 -10.91
C ASP A 26 -6.01 10.48 -11.36
N GLU A 27 -5.49 11.41 -10.57
CA GLU A 27 -4.25 12.10 -10.89
C GLU A 27 -3.06 11.15 -10.83
N LEU A 28 -3.01 10.32 -9.79
CA LEU A 28 -1.93 9.34 -9.64
C LEU A 28 -1.97 8.28 -10.74
N VAL A 29 -3.15 7.78 -11.04
CA VAL A 29 -3.34 6.76 -12.07
C VAL A 29 -2.91 7.27 -13.44
N ALA A 30 -3.22 8.53 -13.75
CA ALA A 30 -2.79 9.11 -15.00
C ALA A 30 -1.26 9.08 -15.13
N GLN A 31 -0.55 9.28 -14.04
CA GLN A 31 0.91 9.23 -14.05
C GLN A 31 1.42 7.81 -14.23
N VAL A 32 0.81 6.85 -13.55
CA VAL A 32 1.20 5.43 -13.72
C VAL A 32 0.96 5.00 -15.15
N ASP A 33 -0.18 5.35 -15.72
CA ASP A 33 -0.51 5.00 -17.09
C ASP A 33 0.43 5.67 -18.08
N ALA A 34 1.01 6.81 -17.73
CA ALA A 34 1.98 7.51 -18.56
C ALA A 34 3.41 7.01 -18.38
N GLY A 35 3.64 6.02 -17.50
CA GLY A 35 4.96 5.40 -17.35
C GLY A 35 5.58 5.51 -15.97
N LEU A 36 4.93 6.15 -15.01
CA LEU A 36 5.47 6.16 -13.64
C LEU A 36 5.52 4.73 -13.11
N PRO A 37 6.66 4.28 -12.57
CA PRO A 37 6.72 2.93 -12.00
C PRO A 37 5.72 2.76 -10.87
N VAL A 38 4.86 1.75 -10.99
CA VAL A 38 3.80 1.54 -10.01
C VAL A 38 4.37 1.16 -8.64
N ASN A 39 5.58 0.59 -8.61
CA ASN A 39 6.23 0.16 -7.38
C ASN A 39 7.29 1.14 -6.89
N LEU A 40 7.20 2.39 -7.30
CA LEU A 40 8.10 3.43 -6.83
C LEU A 40 8.06 3.51 -5.31
N THR A 41 9.24 3.64 -4.68
CA THR A 41 9.32 3.72 -3.23
C THR A 41 9.97 5.04 -2.80
N ASN A 42 9.56 5.53 -1.63
CA ASN A 42 10.20 6.69 -1.02
C ASN A 42 11.41 6.26 -0.19
N ASP A 43 12.00 7.18 0.55
CA ASP A 43 13.20 6.91 1.34
C ASP A 43 12.93 6.06 2.58
N LYS A 44 11.68 5.77 2.89
CA LYS A 44 11.31 4.87 3.99
C LYS A 44 10.86 3.50 3.48
N GLY A 45 11.01 3.27 2.18
CA GLY A 45 10.60 2.01 1.56
C GLY A 45 9.11 1.88 1.33
N ASP A 46 8.33 2.95 1.54
CA ASP A 46 6.89 2.92 1.27
C ASP A 46 6.64 2.96 -0.23
N THR A 47 5.86 2.02 -0.72
CA THR A 47 5.35 2.08 -2.09
C THR A 47 4.11 2.96 -2.13
N LEU A 48 3.69 3.32 -3.34
CA LEU A 48 2.43 4.04 -3.50
C LEU A 48 1.28 3.24 -2.89
N LEU A 49 1.29 1.92 -3.08
CA LEU A 49 0.25 1.04 -2.55
C LEU A 49 0.24 1.05 -1.01
N ILE A 50 1.43 0.95 -0.39
CA ILE A 50 1.52 0.98 1.08
C ILE A 50 0.98 2.31 1.62
N LEU A 51 1.33 3.43 0.98
CA LEU A 51 0.85 4.74 1.42
C LEU A 51 -0.66 4.85 1.28
N ALA A 52 -1.22 4.40 0.16
CA ALA A 52 -2.66 4.45 -0.05
C ALA A 52 -3.39 3.59 0.99
N ALA A 53 -2.86 2.42 1.31
CA ALA A 53 -3.47 1.54 2.29
C ALA A 53 -3.36 2.11 3.70
N TYR A 54 -2.18 2.65 4.04
CA TYR A 54 -1.95 3.21 5.37
C TYR A 54 -2.83 4.42 5.64
N HIS A 55 -3.11 5.22 4.60
CA HIS A 55 -3.95 6.40 4.74
C HIS A 55 -5.41 6.13 4.41
N ALA A 56 -5.77 4.86 4.23
CA ALA A 56 -7.15 4.37 4.10
C ALA A 56 -7.87 4.95 2.88
N HIS A 57 -7.24 4.80 1.70
CA HIS A 57 -7.82 5.22 0.43
C HIS A 57 -8.13 4.00 -0.44
N PRO A 58 -9.30 3.37 -0.27
CA PRO A 58 -9.60 2.13 -0.98
C PRO A 58 -9.64 2.26 -2.50
N ASP A 59 -10.11 3.38 -3.01
CA ASP A 59 -10.16 3.59 -4.47
C ASP A 59 -8.76 3.61 -5.06
N THR A 60 -7.82 4.27 -4.36
CA THR A 60 -6.43 4.34 -4.80
C THR A 60 -5.79 2.95 -4.75
N VAL A 61 -6.05 2.21 -3.67
CA VAL A 61 -5.54 0.83 -3.54
C VAL A 61 -6.03 -0.02 -4.70
N THR A 62 -7.33 0.01 -4.99
CA THR A 62 -7.90 -0.77 -6.08
C THR A 62 -7.26 -0.41 -7.42
N ALA A 63 -7.11 0.88 -7.69
CA ALA A 63 -6.54 1.34 -8.95
C ALA A 63 -5.09 0.90 -9.11
N LEU A 64 -4.30 0.94 -8.04
CA LEU A 64 -2.90 0.52 -8.09
C LEU A 64 -2.78 -1.00 -8.25
N VAL A 65 -3.64 -1.76 -7.57
CA VAL A 65 -3.68 -3.22 -7.73
C VAL A 65 -4.02 -3.59 -9.17
N GLN A 66 -4.96 -2.91 -9.78
CA GLN A 66 -5.33 -3.15 -11.18
C GLN A 66 -4.17 -2.89 -12.12
N ARG A 67 -3.20 -2.09 -11.71
CA ARG A 67 -2.03 -1.77 -12.53
C ARG A 67 -0.80 -2.56 -12.14
N GLY A 68 -0.99 -3.65 -11.40
CA GLY A 68 0.09 -4.59 -11.11
C GLY A 68 0.99 -4.22 -9.95
N ALA A 69 0.50 -3.41 -9.02
CA ALA A 69 1.30 -3.07 -7.83
C ALA A 69 1.74 -4.35 -7.10
N ASP A 70 2.99 -4.35 -6.63
CA ASP A 70 3.57 -5.51 -5.93
C ASP A 70 3.00 -5.59 -4.52
N LEU A 71 2.31 -6.68 -4.25
CA LEU A 71 1.65 -6.89 -2.96
C LEU A 71 2.60 -7.37 -1.87
N THR A 72 3.80 -7.81 -2.25
CA THR A 72 4.74 -8.44 -1.31
C THR A 72 5.72 -7.44 -0.70
N ARG A 73 5.81 -6.24 -1.25
CA ARG A 73 6.77 -5.25 -0.77
C ARG A 73 6.45 -4.83 0.65
N ALA A 74 7.50 -4.73 1.47
CA ALA A 74 7.39 -4.20 2.82
C ALA A 74 8.28 -2.95 2.91
N ASN A 75 7.85 -1.98 3.71
CA ASN A 75 8.66 -0.79 3.95
C ASN A 75 9.78 -1.09 4.96
N ASP A 76 10.51 -0.06 5.35
CA ASP A 76 11.65 -0.23 6.26
C ASP A 76 11.23 -0.74 7.64
N ARG A 77 9.96 -0.61 7.99
CA ARG A 77 9.42 -1.14 9.25
C ARG A 77 8.86 -2.55 9.08
N GLY A 78 9.02 -3.15 7.90
CA GLY A 78 8.51 -4.48 7.64
C GLY A 78 7.03 -4.55 7.33
N GLN A 79 6.37 -3.41 7.11
CA GLN A 79 4.93 -3.34 6.92
C GLN A 79 4.57 -3.46 5.44
N THR A 80 3.69 -4.41 5.12
CA THR A 80 3.12 -4.55 3.77
C THR A 80 1.86 -3.69 3.66
N ALA A 81 1.35 -3.56 2.43
CA ALA A 81 0.09 -2.85 2.22
C ALA A 81 -1.06 -3.54 2.97
N LEU A 82 -1.07 -4.89 2.99
CA LEU A 82 -2.11 -5.62 3.70
C LEU A 82 -2.06 -5.34 5.19
N ALA A 83 -0.85 -5.33 5.78
CA ALA A 83 -0.69 -5.02 7.20
C ALA A 83 -1.14 -3.59 7.50
N ALA A 84 -0.85 -2.65 6.59
CA ALA A 84 -1.29 -1.26 6.76
C ALA A 84 -2.81 -1.16 6.74
N GLY A 85 -3.45 -1.86 5.80
CA GLY A 85 -4.91 -1.88 5.72
C GLY A 85 -5.55 -2.49 6.96
N ALA A 86 -4.96 -3.55 7.49
CA ALA A 86 -5.44 -4.19 8.71
C ALA A 86 -5.29 -3.25 9.90
N PHE A 87 -4.15 -2.57 10.00
CA PHE A 87 -3.92 -1.59 11.07
C PHE A 87 -4.97 -0.47 11.02
N ARG A 88 -5.32 -0.02 9.84
CA ARG A 88 -6.34 1.02 9.66
C ARG A 88 -7.75 0.48 9.79
N GLN A 89 -7.89 -0.84 9.92
CA GLN A 89 -9.17 -1.53 10.04
C GLN A 89 -10.08 -1.24 8.84
N SER A 90 -9.48 -1.15 7.67
CA SER A 90 -10.24 -0.94 6.43
C SER A 90 -10.61 -2.27 5.83
N ARG A 91 -11.85 -2.68 6.05
CA ARG A 91 -12.36 -3.94 5.50
C ARG A 91 -12.25 -3.97 4.00
N GLU A 92 -12.56 -2.86 3.35
CA GLU A 92 -12.53 -2.79 1.89
C GLU A 92 -11.13 -2.99 1.34
N ILE A 93 -10.14 -2.31 1.94
CA ILE A 93 -8.75 -2.43 1.50
C ILE A 93 -8.25 -3.85 1.72
N VAL A 94 -8.50 -4.41 2.91
CA VAL A 94 -8.04 -5.76 3.23
C VAL A 94 -8.68 -6.78 2.28
N THR A 95 -9.98 -6.65 2.02
CA THR A 95 -10.67 -7.55 1.11
C THR A 95 -10.10 -7.46 -0.31
N THR A 96 -9.86 -6.24 -0.80
CA THR A 96 -9.30 -6.02 -2.12
C THR A 96 -7.92 -6.68 -2.25
N LEU A 97 -7.06 -6.47 -1.24
CA LEU A 97 -5.70 -7.01 -1.29
C LEU A 97 -5.69 -8.53 -1.17
N LEU A 98 -6.53 -9.10 -0.30
CA LEU A 98 -6.64 -10.55 -0.19
C LEU A 98 -7.14 -11.17 -1.49
N ALA A 99 -8.14 -10.57 -2.12
CA ALA A 99 -8.66 -11.06 -3.39
C ALA A 99 -7.60 -11.01 -4.48
N ALA A 100 -6.66 -10.09 -4.39
CA ALA A 100 -5.56 -9.98 -5.35
C ALA A 100 -4.41 -10.93 -5.05
N GLY A 101 -4.45 -11.66 -3.92
CA GLY A 101 -3.43 -12.64 -3.58
C GLY A 101 -2.43 -12.22 -2.52
N ALA A 102 -2.69 -11.13 -1.80
CA ALA A 102 -1.78 -10.70 -0.74
C ALA A 102 -1.72 -11.76 0.36
N ASP A 103 -0.52 -11.97 0.91
CA ASP A 103 -0.26 -12.99 1.92
C ASP A 103 -0.48 -12.42 3.32
N PRO A 104 -1.48 -12.93 4.08
CA PRO A 104 -1.71 -12.43 5.44
C PRO A 104 -0.56 -12.66 6.40
N ASN A 105 0.34 -13.57 6.06
CA ASN A 105 1.53 -13.87 6.88
C ASN A 105 2.78 -13.16 6.39
N GLY A 106 2.69 -12.38 5.32
CA GLY A 106 3.85 -11.65 4.79
C GLY A 106 4.16 -10.43 5.60
N GLY A 107 5.43 -10.04 5.57
CA GLY A 107 5.90 -8.89 6.31
C GLY A 107 6.27 -9.22 7.76
N ASN A 108 6.79 -8.22 8.46
CA ASN A 108 7.21 -8.40 9.85
C ASN A 108 7.09 -7.07 10.60
N PRO A 109 5.99 -6.85 11.36
CA PRO A 109 4.93 -7.83 11.62
C PRO A 109 4.01 -8.03 10.41
N SER A 110 3.46 -9.21 10.30
CA SER A 110 2.49 -9.53 9.26
C SER A 110 1.14 -8.86 9.56
N ALA A 111 0.24 -8.94 8.58
CA ALA A 111 -1.11 -8.42 8.79
C ALA A 111 -1.81 -9.18 9.94
N ILE A 112 -1.64 -10.51 9.98
CA ILE A 112 -2.23 -11.31 11.08
C ILE A 112 -1.62 -10.91 12.42
N ALA A 113 -0.29 -10.77 12.48
CA ALA A 113 0.36 -10.36 13.72
C ALA A 113 -0.09 -8.97 14.16
N THR A 114 -0.27 -8.05 13.21
CA THR A 114 -0.75 -6.70 13.51
C THR A 114 -2.16 -6.76 14.11
N ALA A 115 -3.05 -7.51 13.48
CA ALA A 115 -4.43 -7.62 13.96
C ALA A 115 -4.49 -8.29 15.33
N ALA A 116 -3.63 -9.27 15.58
CA ALA A 116 -3.58 -9.94 16.88
C ALA A 116 -3.04 -8.99 17.96
N PHE A 117 -1.98 -8.24 17.63
CA PHE A 117 -1.36 -7.34 18.60
C PHE A 117 -2.34 -6.24 19.07
N PHE A 118 -3.11 -5.70 18.15
CA PHE A 118 -4.05 -4.63 18.45
C PHE A 118 -5.45 -5.15 18.81
N ASP A 119 -5.60 -6.47 18.90
CA ASP A 119 -6.87 -7.12 19.30
C ASP A 119 -8.01 -6.68 18.36
N LEU A 120 -7.84 -6.98 17.08
CA LEU A 120 -8.79 -6.63 16.03
C LEU A 120 -9.47 -7.91 15.51
N PRO A 121 -10.48 -8.44 16.23
CA PRO A 121 -11.02 -9.76 15.89
C PRO A 121 -11.65 -9.83 14.50
N GLU A 122 -12.30 -8.75 14.05
CA GLU A 122 -12.89 -8.77 12.70
C GLU A 122 -11.83 -8.84 11.63
N MET A 123 -10.73 -8.12 11.82
CA MET A 123 -9.62 -8.18 10.87
C MET A 123 -8.97 -9.55 10.90
N LEU A 124 -8.80 -10.14 12.09
CA LEU A 124 -8.25 -11.49 12.19
C LEU A 124 -9.10 -12.50 11.44
N ALA A 125 -10.40 -12.45 11.62
CA ALA A 125 -11.30 -13.37 10.92
C ALA A 125 -11.18 -13.20 9.41
N LEU A 126 -11.17 -11.96 8.95
CA LEU A 126 -11.05 -11.65 7.53
C LEU A 126 -9.73 -12.16 6.96
N LEU A 127 -8.62 -11.90 7.68
CA LEU A 127 -7.30 -12.30 7.22
C LEU A 127 -7.11 -13.82 7.19
N ARG A 128 -7.81 -14.54 8.06
CA ARG A 128 -7.76 -15.99 8.10
C ARG A 128 -8.72 -16.64 7.13
N GLY A 129 -9.49 -15.85 6.39
CA GLY A 129 -10.47 -16.39 5.46
C GLY A 129 -11.72 -16.93 6.14
N GLU A 130 -11.96 -16.53 7.39
CA GLU A 130 -13.15 -16.96 8.12
C GLU A 130 -14.29 -16.03 7.79
N SER A 131 -15.41 -16.62 7.41
CA SER A 131 -16.61 -15.84 7.14
C SER A 131 -17.29 -15.48 8.43
N ALA A 132 -17.66 -14.24 8.53
CA ALA A 132 -18.47 -13.82 9.65
C ALA A 132 -19.92 -14.18 9.40
#